data_2d81e0befd8f9e43e3ab94fa596b44cd
#
_entry.id   2d81e0befd8f9e43e3ab94fa596b44cd
#
_cell.length_a   1.000
_cell.length_b   1.000
_cell.length_c   1.000
_cell.angle_alpha   90.00
_cell.angle_beta   90.00
_cell.angle_gamma   90.00
#
_symmetry.space_group_name_H-M   'P 1'
#
loop_
_entity.id
_entity.type
_entity.pdbx_description
1 polymer ?
#
loop_
_entity_poly.entity_id
_entity_poly.type
_entity_poly.pdbx_seq_one_letter_code
_entity_poly.pdbx_strand_id
1 'polypeptide(L)'
;MESPSPAARIGAEFLGTFWLVFAGCGAAVLAGVVLTPDKVPVGIGYLGVALAFGLTVLTMAFAVGHVSGGHFNPAVTIGLAVAKRIEWKWVPTYIVTQVVAGTVAGAILLVIANGKQGFSAVDSGFASNGYGDRSPGGYSLLACAVVEIVLTAFFLYVILGATDDRAPKGFAPIAIGLSLTLIHLVGIPVTNTSVNPARSLGVAWFAGGSALGQVWLFIVAPIVGAAIAGVSYAAITGARVEEEVDLGVANNP
;
A
#
# COMPACT_ATOMS: atom_id res chain seq x y z
N MET A 1 -28.68 -6.01 -4.32
CA MET A 1 -28.11 -4.63 -4.44
C MET A 1 -27.36 -4.57 -5.75
N GLU A 2 -27.52 -3.50 -6.51
CA GLU A 2 -26.77 -3.32 -7.75
C GLU A 2 -25.28 -3.21 -7.46
N SER A 3 -24.46 -3.77 -8.34
CA SER A 3 -22.99 -3.67 -8.20
C SER A 3 -22.54 -2.22 -8.40
N PRO A 4 -21.55 -1.72 -7.63
CA PRO A 4 -21.06 -0.35 -7.77
C PRO A 4 -20.61 -0.03 -9.19
N SER A 5 -20.94 1.18 -9.67
CA SER A 5 -20.55 1.62 -11.01
C SER A 5 -19.03 1.69 -11.17
N PRO A 6 -18.50 1.58 -12.41
CA PRO A 6 -17.06 1.76 -12.67
C PRO A 6 -16.51 3.07 -12.09
N ALA A 7 -17.23 4.16 -12.22
CA ALA A 7 -16.83 5.46 -11.69
C ALA A 7 -16.75 5.46 -10.15
N ALA A 8 -17.69 4.82 -9.47
CA ALA A 8 -17.67 4.68 -8.02
C ALA A 8 -16.47 3.87 -7.56
N ARG A 9 -16.14 2.76 -8.22
CA ARG A 9 -14.96 1.94 -7.91
C ARG A 9 -13.67 2.72 -8.10
N ILE A 10 -13.53 3.47 -9.20
CA ILE A 10 -12.37 4.34 -9.46
C ILE A 10 -12.27 5.43 -8.39
N GLY A 11 -13.37 6.09 -8.03
CA GLY A 11 -13.40 7.10 -6.97
C GLY A 11 -12.96 6.55 -5.62
N ALA A 12 -13.41 5.34 -5.25
CA ALA A 12 -13.04 4.67 -4.01
C ALA A 12 -11.54 4.32 -3.97
N GLU A 13 -10.98 3.77 -5.06
CA GLU A 13 -9.54 3.48 -5.16
C GLU A 13 -8.70 4.76 -5.12
N PHE A 14 -9.16 5.84 -5.79
CA PHE A 14 -8.48 7.13 -5.73
C PHE A 14 -8.44 7.67 -4.30
N LEU A 15 -9.60 7.75 -3.62
CA LEU A 15 -9.68 8.27 -2.25
C LEU A 15 -8.84 7.46 -1.27
N GLY A 16 -8.91 6.13 -1.34
CA GLY A 16 -8.16 5.27 -0.44
C GLY A 16 -6.65 5.35 -0.65
N THR A 17 -6.20 5.34 -1.90
CA THR A 17 -4.77 5.47 -2.20
C THR A 17 -4.25 6.87 -1.89
N PHE A 18 -5.02 7.91 -2.21
CA PHE A 18 -4.68 9.28 -1.85
C PHE A 18 -4.49 9.41 -0.33
N TRP A 19 -5.44 8.94 0.46
CA TRP A 19 -5.37 9.00 1.93
C TRP A 19 -4.19 8.22 2.48
N LEU A 20 -3.93 7.02 1.94
CA LEU A 20 -2.79 6.20 2.34
C LEU A 20 -1.47 6.94 2.14
N VAL A 21 -1.25 7.53 0.97
CA VAL A 21 0.00 8.23 0.66
C VAL A 21 0.06 9.56 1.41
N PHE A 22 -1.02 10.35 1.40
CA PHE A 22 -1.04 11.66 2.03
C PHE A 22 -0.81 11.57 3.55
N ALA A 23 -1.58 10.74 4.25
CA ALA A 23 -1.48 10.68 5.71
C ALA A 23 -0.33 9.76 6.18
N GLY A 24 -0.06 8.66 5.50
CA GLY A 24 1.05 7.77 5.85
C GLY A 24 2.42 8.40 5.59
N CYS A 25 2.70 8.85 4.37
CA CYS A 25 3.94 9.56 4.06
C CYS A 25 3.97 10.94 4.73
N GLY A 26 2.82 11.60 4.87
CA GLY A 26 2.71 12.87 5.59
C GLY A 26 3.11 12.75 7.05
N ALA A 27 2.70 11.70 7.73
CA ALA A 27 3.14 11.40 9.10
C ALA A 27 4.67 11.26 9.19
N ALA A 28 5.31 10.61 8.19
CA ALA A 28 6.76 10.48 8.14
C ALA A 28 7.45 11.83 7.86
N VAL A 29 6.96 12.61 6.89
CA VAL A 29 7.58 13.86 6.44
C VAL A 29 7.39 14.99 7.44
N LEU A 30 6.18 15.14 8.00
CA LEU A 30 5.80 16.30 8.82
C LEU A 30 5.99 16.05 10.33
N ALA A 31 5.83 14.82 10.79
CA ALA A 31 5.79 14.52 12.21
C ALA A 31 6.78 13.43 12.65
N GLY A 32 7.40 12.70 11.73
CA GLY A 32 8.27 11.57 12.05
C GLY A 32 9.47 11.96 12.91
N VAL A 33 10.15 13.03 12.54
CA VAL A 33 11.29 13.58 13.27
C VAL A 33 11.04 15.07 13.52
N VAL A 34 10.72 15.42 14.76
CA VAL A 34 10.56 16.81 15.22
C VAL A 34 11.46 17.02 16.43
N LEU A 35 12.25 18.06 16.39
CA LEU A 35 13.12 18.45 17.51
C LEU A 35 12.64 19.79 18.12
N THR A 36 12.68 19.91 19.44
CA THR A 36 12.54 21.20 20.12
C THR A 36 13.74 22.10 19.83
N PRO A 37 13.71 23.40 20.18
CA PRO A 37 14.88 24.29 20.12
C PRO A 37 16.11 23.69 20.85
N ASP A 38 15.87 22.99 21.96
CA ASP A 38 16.91 22.32 22.78
C ASP A 38 17.31 20.94 22.21
N LYS A 39 16.92 20.63 20.96
CA LYS A 39 17.22 19.36 20.26
C LYS A 39 16.63 18.09 20.92
N VAL A 40 15.59 18.23 21.74
CA VAL A 40 14.88 17.07 22.31
C VAL A 40 13.92 16.50 21.24
N PRO A 41 13.97 15.19 20.93
CA PRO A 41 13.08 14.57 19.97
C PRO A 41 11.65 14.49 20.55
N VAL A 42 10.69 15.10 19.83
CA VAL A 42 9.25 15.07 20.15
C VAL A 42 8.41 14.56 18.99
N GLY A 43 9.06 14.07 17.92
CA GLY A 43 8.39 13.45 16.79
C GLY A 43 7.78 12.09 17.13
N ILE A 44 6.88 11.62 16.27
CA ILE A 44 6.16 10.34 16.47
C ILE A 44 7.03 9.11 16.21
N GLY A 45 8.19 9.29 15.59
CA GLY A 45 9.14 8.21 15.29
C GLY A 45 8.55 7.11 14.43
N TYR A 46 9.25 5.97 14.34
CA TYR A 46 8.81 4.82 13.55
C TYR A 46 7.48 4.24 14.02
N LEU A 47 7.24 4.22 15.34
CA LEU A 47 6.00 3.70 15.90
C LEU A 47 4.78 4.51 15.41
N GLY A 48 4.86 5.84 15.52
CA GLY A 48 3.76 6.70 15.09
C GLY A 48 3.53 6.65 13.57
N VAL A 49 4.61 6.59 12.78
CA VAL A 49 4.52 6.44 11.32
C VAL A 49 3.89 5.10 10.95
N ALA A 50 4.29 4.02 11.60
CA ALA A 50 3.72 2.69 11.37
C ALA A 50 2.22 2.65 11.69
N LEU A 51 1.81 3.24 12.81
CA LEU A 51 0.40 3.39 13.17
C LEU A 51 -0.36 4.22 12.14
N ALA A 52 0.21 5.34 11.67
CA ALA A 52 -0.42 6.18 10.67
C ALA A 52 -0.73 5.40 9.38
N PHE A 53 0.22 4.64 8.83
CA PHE A 53 -0.01 3.82 7.65
C PHE A 53 -1.10 2.77 7.87
N GLY A 54 -1.09 2.06 8.99
CA GLY A 54 -2.13 1.08 9.31
C GLY A 54 -3.51 1.71 9.45
N LEU A 55 -3.60 2.86 10.11
CA LEU A 55 -4.84 3.61 10.29
C LEU A 55 -5.41 4.14 8.98
N THR A 56 -4.56 4.53 8.01
CA THR A 56 -5.06 4.98 6.69
C THR A 56 -5.83 3.88 5.99
N VAL A 57 -5.29 2.66 5.94
CA VAL A 57 -5.97 1.51 5.32
C VAL A 57 -7.18 1.09 6.14
N LEU A 58 -7.06 1.01 7.46
CA LEU A 58 -8.17 0.65 8.33
C LEU A 58 -9.38 1.56 8.11
N THR A 59 -9.16 2.87 8.16
CA THR A 59 -10.25 3.86 8.04
C THR A 59 -10.85 3.88 6.64
N MET A 60 -10.02 3.80 5.58
CA MET A 60 -10.53 3.84 4.20
C MET A 60 -11.16 2.51 3.77
N ALA A 61 -10.70 1.37 4.29
CA ALA A 61 -11.36 0.10 4.04
C ALA A 61 -12.77 0.07 4.64
N PHE A 62 -12.99 0.68 5.81
CA PHE A 62 -14.34 0.89 6.33
C PHE A 62 -15.15 1.89 5.51
N ALA A 63 -14.53 3.00 5.10
CA ALA A 63 -15.22 4.09 4.43
C ALA A 63 -15.67 3.74 3.00
N VAL A 64 -14.80 3.08 2.21
CA VAL A 64 -15.04 2.87 0.78
C VAL A 64 -14.71 1.45 0.30
N GLY A 65 -14.24 0.56 1.17
CA GLY A 65 -13.85 -0.82 0.78
C GLY A 65 -15.01 -1.62 0.19
N HIS A 66 -16.23 -1.40 0.65
CA HIS A 66 -17.44 -2.03 0.13
C HIS A 66 -17.82 -1.57 -1.30
N VAL A 67 -17.14 -0.53 -1.83
CA VAL A 67 -17.39 0.00 -3.18
C VAL A 67 -16.43 -0.62 -4.20
N SER A 68 -15.12 -0.69 -3.89
CA SER A 68 -14.09 -1.12 -4.84
C SER A 68 -13.38 -2.43 -4.47
N GLY A 69 -13.58 -2.92 -3.27
CA GLY A 69 -12.76 -3.95 -2.65
C GLY A 69 -11.62 -3.37 -1.78
N GLY A 70 -11.36 -2.05 -1.86
CA GLY A 70 -10.38 -1.37 -1.00
C GLY A 70 -8.94 -1.81 -1.21
N HIS A 71 -8.49 -1.91 -2.46
CA HIS A 71 -7.14 -2.37 -2.78
C HIS A 71 -6.08 -1.34 -2.41
N PHE A 72 -6.23 -0.08 -2.86
CA PHE A 72 -5.35 1.06 -2.61
C PHE A 72 -3.86 0.81 -2.90
N ASN A 73 -3.55 -0.25 -3.68
CA ASN A 73 -2.21 -0.78 -3.84
C ASN A 73 -2.12 -1.63 -5.12
N PRO A 74 -1.22 -1.30 -6.09
CA PRO A 74 -1.03 -2.10 -7.29
C PRO A 74 -0.61 -3.55 -7.04
N ALA A 75 0.25 -3.81 -6.04
CA ALA A 75 0.67 -5.16 -5.71
C ALA A 75 -0.50 -5.99 -5.16
N VAL A 76 -1.32 -5.41 -4.28
CA VAL A 76 -2.55 -6.05 -3.78
C VAL A 76 -3.52 -6.33 -4.93
N THR A 77 -3.71 -5.37 -5.85
CA THR A 77 -4.59 -5.53 -7.02
C THR A 77 -4.15 -6.70 -7.90
N ILE A 78 -2.85 -6.80 -8.21
CA ILE A 78 -2.30 -7.91 -8.98
C ILE A 78 -2.42 -9.23 -8.22
N GLY A 79 -2.09 -9.25 -6.94
CA GLY A 79 -2.17 -10.46 -6.12
C GLY A 79 -3.60 -10.99 -5.97
N LEU A 80 -4.59 -10.10 -5.83
CA LEU A 80 -6.01 -10.48 -5.82
C LEU A 80 -6.47 -11.00 -7.18
N ALA A 81 -5.95 -10.44 -8.30
CA ALA A 81 -6.23 -10.98 -9.63
C ALA A 81 -5.61 -12.37 -9.83
N VAL A 82 -4.39 -12.60 -9.34
CA VAL A 82 -3.74 -13.92 -9.32
C VAL A 82 -4.55 -14.91 -8.47
N ALA A 83 -5.09 -14.46 -7.34
CA ALA A 83 -5.97 -15.27 -6.48
C ALA A 83 -7.41 -15.41 -7.02
N LYS A 84 -7.70 -14.90 -8.22
CA LYS A 84 -9.03 -14.89 -8.85
C LYS A 84 -10.13 -14.18 -8.03
N ARG A 85 -9.75 -13.19 -7.23
CA ARG A 85 -10.68 -12.39 -6.40
C ARG A 85 -11.12 -11.09 -7.11
N ILE A 86 -10.51 -10.73 -8.23
CA ILE A 86 -10.90 -9.64 -9.12
C ILE A 86 -10.58 -10.03 -10.57
N GLU A 87 -11.41 -9.62 -11.49
CA GLU A 87 -11.17 -9.84 -12.92
C GLU A 87 -9.99 -9.01 -13.43
N TRP A 88 -9.14 -9.61 -14.27
CA TRP A 88 -7.96 -8.97 -14.85
C TRP A 88 -8.27 -7.69 -15.63
N LYS A 89 -9.48 -7.56 -16.17
CA LYS A 89 -9.91 -6.34 -16.89
C LYS A 89 -9.89 -5.08 -16.02
N TRP A 90 -10.03 -5.22 -14.68
CA TRP A 90 -9.99 -4.11 -13.73
C TRP A 90 -8.56 -3.69 -13.34
N VAL A 91 -7.59 -4.59 -13.48
CA VAL A 91 -6.22 -4.38 -12.99
C VAL A 91 -5.56 -3.13 -13.57
N PRO A 92 -5.57 -2.87 -14.89
CA PRO A 92 -4.98 -1.65 -15.43
C PRO A 92 -5.63 -0.37 -14.91
N THR A 93 -6.95 -0.35 -14.83
CA THR A 93 -7.72 0.81 -14.34
C THR A 93 -7.40 1.13 -12.89
N TYR A 94 -7.34 0.10 -12.02
CA TYR A 94 -7.00 0.27 -10.62
C TYR A 94 -5.56 0.79 -10.46
N ILE A 95 -4.60 0.18 -11.14
CA ILE A 95 -3.18 0.57 -11.06
C ILE A 95 -2.99 2.04 -11.47
N VAL A 96 -3.58 2.44 -12.61
CA VAL A 96 -3.48 3.83 -13.08
C VAL A 96 -4.11 4.78 -12.07
N THR A 97 -5.30 4.46 -11.56
CA THR A 97 -5.98 5.28 -10.55
C THR A 97 -5.15 5.44 -9.28
N GLN A 98 -4.60 4.33 -8.79
CA GLN A 98 -3.76 4.31 -7.57
C GLN A 98 -2.47 5.12 -7.75
N VAL A 99 -1.77 4.96 -8.89
CA VAL A 99 -0.54 5.73 -9.17
C VAL A 99 -0.85 7.22 -9.28
N VAL A 100 -1.91 7.60 -9.97
CA VAL A 100 -2.35 9.01 -10.08
C VAL A 100 -2.70 9.56 -8.69
N ALA A 101 -3.50 8.83 -7.90
CA ALA A 101 -3.88 9.24 -6.56
C ALA A 101 -2.68 9.42 -5.63
N GLY A 102 -1.72 8.49 -5.65
CA GLY A 102 -0.47 8.58 -4.89
C GLY A 102 0.37 9.78 -5.30
N THR A 103 0.46 10.06 -6.61
CA THR A 103 1.19 11.22 -7.14
C THR A 103 0.54 12.54 -6.72
N VAL A 104 -0.77 12.65 -6.81
CA VAL A 104 -1.52 13.84 -6.36
C VAL A 104 -1.34 14.04 -4.85
N ALA A 105 -1.40 12.98 -4.06
CA ALA A 105 -1.15 13.03 -2.61
C ALA A 105 0.25 13.54 -2.29
N GLY A 106 1.28 13.00 -2.97
CA GLY A 106 2.67 13.45 -2.82
C GLY A 106 2.87 14.92 -3.23
N ALA A 107 2.23 15.37 -4.31
CA ALA A 107 2.27 16.76 -4.73
C ALA A 107 1.66 17.71 -3.69
N ILE A 108 0.51 17.37 -3.13
CA ILE A 108 -0.13 18.17 -2.08
C ILE A 108 0.73 18.17 -0.80
N LEU A 109 1.28 17.02 -0.43
CA LEU A 109 2.19 16.91 0.71
C LEU A 109 3.44 17.79 0.50
N LEU A 110 3.99 17.84 -0.71
CA LEU A 110 5.13 18.70 -1.05
C LEU A 110 4.78 20.20 -0.86
N VAL A 111 3.61 20.62 -1.31
CA VAL A 111 3.14 22.00 -1.12
C VAL A 111 3.09 22.35 0.37
N ILE A 112 2.55 21.45 1.21
CA ILE A 112 2.47 21.66 2.65
C ILE A 112 3.88 21.70 3.28
N ALA A 113 4.73 20.74 2.94
CA ALA A 113 6.08 20.66 3.50
C ALA A 113 6.96 21.86 3.13
N ASN A 114 6.83 22.39 1.91
CA ASN A 114 7.51 23.61 1.46
C ASN A 114 7.05 24.88 2.22
N GLY A 115 5.94 24.83 2.93
CA GLY A 115 5.55 25.90 3.85
C GLY A 115 6.50 26.06 5.05
N LYS A 116 7.33 25.05 5.33
CA LYS A 116 8.38 25.12 6.35
C LYS A 116 9.67 25.69 5.75
N GLN A 117 10.17 26.80 6.33
CA GLN A 117 11.42 27.42 5.88
C GLN A 117 12.59 26.41 5.94
N GLY A 118 13.37 26.34 4.86
CA GLY A 118 14.53 25.45 4.75
C GLY A 118 14.19 23.96 4.50
N PHE A 119 12.94 23.63 4.22
CA PHE A 119 12.60 22.27 3.81
C PHE A 119 13.15 21.95 2.43
N SER A 120 13.68 20.74 2.28
CA SER A 120 14.10 20.18 1.01
C SER A 120 13.58 18.74 0.90
N ALA A 121 12.77 18.46 -0.11
CA ALA A 121 12.25 17.13 -0.36
C ALA A 121 13.37 16.13 -0.71
N VAL A 122 14.41 16.59 -1.40
CA VAL A 122 15.58 15.76 -1.77
C VAL A 122 16.39 15.40 -0.53
N ASP A 123 16.75 16.39 0.31
CA ASP A 123 17.61 16.16 1.47
C ASP A 123 16.87 15.38 2.59
N SER A 124 15.55 15.58 2.73
CA SER A 124 14.73 14.83 3.68
C SER A 124 14.41 13.40 3.21
N GLY A 125 14.66 13.08 1.94
CA GLY A 125 14.25 11.84 1.30
C GLY A 125 12.74 11.71 1.08
N PHE A 126 11.94 12.67 1.51
CA PHE A 126 10.49 12.81 1.30
C PHE A 126 9.69 11.50 1.48
N ALA A 127 9.99 10.76 2.53
CA ALA A 127 9.42 9.44 2.82
C ALA A 127 9.60 8.39 1.68
N SER A 128 10.53 8.59 0.74
CA SER A 128 10.81 7.64 -0.33
C SER A 128 11.46 6.36 0.21
N ASN A 129 11.28 5.28 -0.53
CA ASN A 129 11.92 4.01 -0.24
C ASN A 129 13.34 3.96 -0.80
N GLY A 130 14.20 3.10 -0.23
CA GLY A 130 15.56 2.95 -0.71
C GLY A 130 16.26 1.71 -0.19
N TYR A 131 17.38 1.38 -0.85
CA TYR A 131 18.35 0.36 -0.46
C TYR A 131 19.77 0.94 -0.47
N GLY A 132 20.74 0.25 0.13
CA GLY A 132 22.11 0.76 0.26
C GLY A 132 22.13 2.09 1.02
N ASP A 133 22.73 3.10 0.44
CA ASP A 133 22.87 4.44 1.04
C ASP A 133 21.51 5.15 1.27
N ARG A 134 20.45 4.72 0.60
CA ARG A 134 19.10 5.23 0.81
C ARG A 134 18.25 4.41 1.78
N SER A 135 18.74 3.25 2.20
CA SER A 135 18.11 2.49 3.26
C SER A 135 18.27 3.23 4.59
N PRO A 136 17.21 3.41 5.39
CA PRO A 136 17.34 4.04 6.71
C PRO A 136 18.38 3.38 7.61
N GLY A 137 18.53 2.06 7.55
CA GLY A 137 19.53 1.29 8.31
C GLY A 137 20.72 0.81 7.47
N GLY A 138 20.90 1.27 6.23
CA GLY A 138 22.05 0.88 5.38
C GLY A 138 21.97 -0.54 4.81
N TYR A 139 20.79 -1.12 4.68
CA TYR A 139 20.61 -2.50 4.21
C TYR A 139 20.88 -2.65 2.72
N SER A 140 21.48 -3.77 2.35
CA SER A 140 21.80 -4.12 0.96
C SER A 140 20.55 -4.32 0.10
N LEU A 141 20.71 -4.23 -1.23
CA LEU A 141 19.66 -4.53 -2.20
C LEU A 141 18.98 -5.87 -1.95
N LEU A 142 19.76 -6.94 -1.69
CA LEU A 142 19.21 -8.27 -1.44
C LEU A 142 18.33 -8.31 -0.18
N ALA A 143 18.81 -7.71 0.91
CA ALA A 143 18.03 -7.64 2.16
C ALA A 143 16.73 -6.86 1.96
N CYS A 144 16.78 -5.73 1.23
CA CYS A 144 15.62 -4.93 0.89
C CYS A 144 14.64 -5.67 -0.03
N ALA A 145 15.14 -6.42 -1.01
CA ALA A 145 14.29 -7.26 -1.88
C ALA A 145 13.56 -8.34 -1.07
N VAL A 146 14.28 -9.05 -0.22
CA VAL A 146 13.70 -10.13 0.60
C VAL A 146 12.64 -9.60 1.55
N VAL A 147 12.91 -8.51 2.26
CA VAL A 147 11.93 -7.94 3.21
C VAL A 147 10.67 -7.46 2.49
N GLU A 148 10.78 -6.78 1.35
CA GLU A 148 9.62 -6.32 0.59
C GLU A 148 8.78 -7.49 0.05
N ILE A 149 9.41 -8.56 -0.47
CA ILE A 149 8.72 -9.76 -0.93
C ILE A 149 7.97 -10.42 0.23
N VAL A 150 8.65 -10.66 1.34
CA VAL A 150 8.07 -11.35 2.50
C VAL A 150 6.93 -10.54 3.10
N LEU A 151 7.15 -9.25 3.38
CA LEU A 151 6.13 -8.40 3.99
C LEU A 151 4.91 -8.24 3.09
N THR A 152 5.08 -8.12 1.77
CA THR A 152 3.95 -8.04 0.84
C THR A 152 3.21 -9.36 0.72
N ALA A 153 3.92 -10.49 0.71
CA ALA A 153 3.28 -11.80 0.70
C ALA A 153 2.39 -12.00 1.93
N PHE A 154 2.92 -11.70 3.13
CA PHE A 154 2.13 -11.80 4.36
C PHE A 154 0.99 -10.77 4.42
N PHE A 155 1.19 -9.58 3.88
CA PHE A 155 0.10 -8.60 3.76
C PHE A 155 -1.07 -9.16 2.93
N LEU A 156 -0.76 -9.75 1.77
CA LEU A 156 -1.80 -10.35 0.94
C LEU A 156 -2.42 -11.60 1.57
N TYR A 157 -1.65 -12.43 2.30
CA TYR A 157 -2.22 -13.54 3.07
C TYR A 157 -3.26 -13.04 4.09
N VAL A 158 -2.97 -11.95 4.80
CA VAL A 158 -3.92 -11.35 5.74
C VAL A 158 -5.15 -10.81 5.00
N ILE A 159 -4.95 -10.13 3.87
CA ILE A 159 -6.08 -9.63 3.06
C ILE A 159 -6.97 -10.77 2.59
N LEU A 160 -6.39 -11.80 1.97
CA LEU A 160 -7.13 -12.97 1.47
C LEU A 160 -7.85 -13.70 2.60
N GLY A 161 -7.18 -13.87 3.76
CA GLY A 161 -7.75 -14.54 4.92
C GLY A 161 -8.87 -13.74 5.59
N ALA A 162 -8.66 -12.44 5.80
CA ALA A 162 -9.66 -11.59 6.45
C ALA A 162 -10.91 -11.34 5.58
N THR A 163 -10.77 -11.51 4.26
CA THR A 163 -11.87 -11.38 3.29
C THR A 163 -12.41 -12.72 2.79
N ASP A 164 -11.93 -13.84 3.33
CA ASP A 164 -12.45 -15.18 3.05
C ASP A 164 -13.89 -15.31 3.58
N ASP A 165 -14.73 -16.06 2.87
CA ASP A 165 -16.14 -16.25 3.29
C ASP A 165 -16.29 -16.95 4.65
N ARG A 166 -15.28 -17.72 5.03
CA ARG A 166 -15.19 -18.40 6.34
C ARG A 166 -14.77 -17.47 7.48
N ALA A 167 -14.22 -16.27 7.16
CA ALA A 167 -13.77 -15.31 8.16
C ALA A 167 -14.95 -14.55 8.78
N PRO A 168 -14.82 -14.05 10.03
CA PRO A 168 -15.81 -13.21 10.66
C PRO A 168 -16.09 -11.95 9.83
N LYS A 169 -17.34 -11.73 9.44
CA LYS A 169 -17.72 -10.58 8.61
C LYS A 169 -17.55 -9.26 9.38
N GLY A 170 -17.13 -8.20 8.69
CA GLY A 170 -16.98 -6.85 9.23
C GLY A 170 -15.65 -6.55 9.91
N PHE A 171 -14.78 -7.54 10.16
CA PHE A 171 -13.49 -7.34 10.84
C PHE A 171 -12.29 -7.18 9.90
N ALA A 172 -12.44 -7.45 8.61
CA ALA A 172 -11.35 -7.40 7.64
C ALA A 172 -10.58 -6.06 7.67
N PRO A 173 -11.21 -4.87 7.71
CA PRO A 173 -10.47 -3.60 7.75
C PRO A 173 -9.54 -3.48 8.96
N ILE A 174 -9.94 -4.03 10.12
CA ILE A 174 -9.13 -4.00 11.34
C ILE A 174 -7.89 -4.88 11.18
N ALA A 175 -8.08 -6.13 10.74
CA ALA A 175 -6.99 -7.08 10.54
C ALA A 175 -5.99 -6.55 9.51
N ILE A 176 -6.47 -6.02 8.39
CA ILE A 176 -5.64 -5.49 7.29
C ILE A 176 -4.86 -4.25 7.76
N GLY A 177 -5.52 -3.30 8.42
CA GLY A 177 -4.86 -2.10 8.92
C GLY A 177 -3.80 -2.39 9.98
N LEU A 178 -4.08 -3.28 10.95
CA LEU A 178 -3.11 -3.70 11.96
C LEU A 178 -1.95 -4.50 11.34
N SER A 179 -2.21 -5.31 10.32
CA SER A 179 -1.14 -5.98 9.57
C SER A 179 -0.21 -4.98 8.90
N LEU A 180 -0.75 -3.92 8.28
CA LEU A 180 0.07 -2.87 7.68
C LEU A 180 0.88 -2.11 8.74
N THR A 181 0.32 -1.88 9.93
CA THR A 181 1.09 -1.32 11.07
C THR A 181 2.27 -2.22 11.42
N LEU A 182 2.03 -3.52 11.61
CA LEU A 182 3.09 -4.47 11.93
C LEU A 182 4.18 -4.52 10.85
N ILE A 183 3.79 -4.53 9.58
CA ILE A 183 4.68 -4.48 8.42
C ILE A 183 5.58 -3.24 8.48
N HIS A 184 5.03 -2.07 8.81
CA HIS A 184 5.80 -0.83 8.92
C HIS A 184 6.75 -0.84 10.12
N LEU A 185 6.36 -1.45 11.25
CA LEU A 185 7.27 -1.61 12.41
C LEU A 185 8.52 -2.43 12.06
N VAL A 186 8.40 -3.40 11.16
CA VAL A 186 9.51 -4.24 10.70
C VAL A 186 10.28 -3.57 9.56
N GLY A 187 9.57 -3.00 8.59
CA GLY A 187 10.13 -2.59 7.30
C GLY A 187 10.73 -1.18 7.29
N ILE A 188 10.26 -0.24 8.13
CA ILE A 188 10.76 1.15 8.10
C ILE A 188 12.27 1.22 8.24
N PRO A 189 12.93 0.54 9.20
CA PRO A 189 14.39 0.59 9.32
C PRO A 189 15.13 0.04 8.09
N VAL A 190 14.49 -0.86 7.32
CA VAL A 190 15.14 -1.57 6.22
C VAL A 190 14.98 -0.83 4.90
N THR A 191 13.76 -0.44 4.53
CA THR A 191 13.44 0.13 3.21
C THR A 191 12.64 1.42 3.28
N ASN A 192 12.30 1.89 4.48
CA ASN A 192 11.20 2.84 4.70
C ASN A 192 9.84 2.28 4.25
N THR A 193 9.71 0.99 4.19
CA THR A 193 8.53 0.16 3.85
C THR A 193 7.75 0.62 2.62
N SER A 194 7.83 -0.17 1.56
CA SER A 194 6.98 0.02 0.39
C SER A 194 5.68 -0.80 0.50
N VAL A 195 5.80 -2.08 0.27
CA VAL A 195 4.71 -3.06 0.04
C VAL A 195 3.60 -2.57 -0.90
N ASN A 196 3.83 -1.41 -1.57
CA ASN A 196 2.85 -0.71 -2.39
C ASN A 196 3.53 0.15 -3.46
N PRO A 197 3.51 -0.25 -4.74
CA PRO A 197 4.11 0.52 -5.84
C PRO A 197 3.56 1.95 -5.98
N ALA A 198 2.27 2.17 -5.75
CA ALA A 198 1.68 3.52 -5.85
C ALA A 198 2.15 4.44 -4.71
N ARG A 199 2.32 3.89 -3.50
CA ARG A 199 2.93 4.61 -2.36
C ARG A 199 4.36 5.01 -2.68
N SER A 200 5.13 4.12 -3.26
CA SER A 200 6.55 4.38 -3.57
C SER A 200 6.72 5.41 -4.69
N LEU A 201 5.99 5.27 -5.79
CA LEU A 201 5.98 6.23 -6.88
C LEU A 201 5.49 7.61 -6.42
N GLY A 202 4.41 7.66 -5.62
CA GLY A 202 3.76 8.90 -5.19
C GLY A 202 4.70 9.92 -4.53
N VAL A 203 5.77 9.46 -3.88
CA VAL A 203 6.76 10.33 -3.23
C VAL A 203 8.11 10.35 -3.96
N ALA A 204 8.48 9.29 -4.71
CA ALA A 204 9.77 9.22 -5.39
C ALA A 204 9.94 10.31 -6.45
N TRP A 205 8.86 10.73 -7.11
CA TRP A 205 8.87 11.85 -8.06
C TRP A 205 9.49 13.13 -7.49
N PHE A 206 9.32 13.36 -6.21
CA PHE A 206 9.70 14.59 -5.51
C PHE A 206 11.00 14.43 -4.70
N ALA A 207 11.46 13.21 -4.47
CA ALA A 207 12.64 12.90 -3.66
C ALA A 207 13.96 12.86 -4.43
N GLY A 208 13.93 13.23 -5.72
CA GLY A 208 15.11 13.33 -6.58
C GLY A 208 15.46 12.06 -7.35
N GLY A 209 16.43 12.20 -8.27
CA GLY A 209 16.78 11.15 -9.25
C GLY A 209 17.27 9.84 -8.63
N SER A 210 17.95 9.89 -7.48
CA SER A 210 18.41 8.69 -6.78
C SER A 210 17.25 7.86 -6.21
N ALA A 211 16.16 8.51 -5.77
CA ALA A 211 14.95 7.81 -5.34
C ALA A 211 14.23 7.16 -6.53
N LEU A 212 14.07 7.90 -7.63
CA LEU A 212 13.49 7.36 -8.86
C LEU A 212 14.30 6.19 -9.43
N GLY A 213 15.64 6.27 -9.36
CA GLY A 213 16.53 5.19 -9.81
C GLY A 213 16.38 3.89 -9.03
N GLN A 214 15.88 3.95 -7.79
CA GLN A 214 15.68 2.78 -6.94
C GLN A 214 14.22 2.28 -6.88
N VAL A 215 13.26 3.05 -7.41
CA VAL A 215 11.82 2.73 -7.30
C VAL A 215 11.44 1.39 -7.93
N TRP A 216 12.20 0.93 -8.92
CA TRP A 216 11.96 -0.35 -9.59
C TRP A 216 11.87 -1.53 -8.60
N LEU A 217 12.73 -1.55 -7.57
CA LEU A 217 12.69 -2.59 -6.55
C LEU A 217 11.35 -2.60 -5.83
N PHE A 218 10.84 -1.42 -5.49
CA PHE A 218 9.59 -1.19 -4.76
C PHE A 218 8.32 -1.33 -5.63
N ILE A 219 8.51 -1.63 -6.90
CA ILE A 219 7.47 -2.12 -7.81
C ILE A 219 7.55 -3.64 -7.90
N VAL A 220 8.72 -4.17 -8.24
CA VAL A 220 8.91 -5.59 -8.55
C VAL A 220 8.76 -6.47 -7.30
N ALA A 221 9.46 -6.16 -6.21
CA ALA A 221 9.46 -7.00 -5.02
C ALA A 221 8.06 -7.13 -4.37
N PRO A 222 7.28 -6.04 -4.18
CA PRO A 222 5.90 -6.17 -3.71
C PRO A 222 5.00 -7.00 -4.64
N ILE A 223 5.12 -6.84 -5.96
CA ILE A 223 4.34 -7.64 -6.92
C ILE A 223 4.69 -9.13 -6.82
N VAL A 224 5.96 -9.46 -6.70
CA VAL A 224 6.41 -10.86 -6.51
C VAL A 224 5.84 -11.43 -5.22
N GLY A 225 5.93 -10.70 -4.11
CA GLY A 225 5.37 -11.13 -2.83
C GLY A 225 3.86 -11.37 -2.90
N ALA A 226 3.13 -10.43 -3.50
CA ALA A 226 1.68 -10.55 -3.69
C ALA A 226 1.31 -11.74 -4.60
N ALA A 227 2.06 -11.97 -5.69
CA ALA A 227 1.83 -13.10 -6.57
C ALA A 227 2.07 -14.44 -5.87
N ILE A 228 3.13 -14.56 -5.06
CA ILE A 228 3.39 -15.75 -4.24
C ILE A 228 2.19 -16.08 -3.35
N ALA A 229 1.68 -15.10 -2.62
CA ALA A 229 0.52 -15.30 -1.75
C ALA A 229 -0.75 -15.63 -2.56
N GLY A 230 -0.98 -14.92 -3.68
CA GLY A 230 -2.14 -15.15 -4.53
C GLY A 230 -2.21 -16.57 -5.10
N VAL A 231 -1.06 -17.13 -5.51
CA VAL A 231 -0.98 -18.51 -6.02
C VAL A 231 -1.14 -19.54 -4.90
N SER A 232 -0.51 -19.31 -3.75
CA SER A 232 -0.36 -20.35 -2.71
C SER A 232 -1.47 -20.33 -1.65
N TYR A 233 -2.22 -19.24 -1.52
CA TYR A 233 -3.24 -19.09 -0.48
C TYR A 233 -4.25 -20.24 -0.46
N ALA A 234 -4.84 -20.56 -1.61
CA ALA A 234 -5.84 -21.63 -1.70
C ALA A 234 -5.28 -23.02 -1.33
N ALA A 235 -4.04 -23.30 -1.74
CA ALA A 235 -3.37 -24.56 -1.41
C ALA A 235 -3.05 -24.69 0.08
N ILE A 236 -2.70 -23.57 0.76
CA ILE A 236 -2.36 -23.57 2.19
C ILE A 236 -3.60 -23.61 3.07
N THR A 237 -4.67 -22.88 2.69
CA THR A 237 -5.84 -22.70 3.54
C THR A 237 -7.02 -23.62 3.20
N GLY A 238 -6.93 -24.36 2.09
CA GLY A 238 -8.04 -25.14 1.56
C GLY A 238 -9.21 -24.28 1.07
N ALA A 239 -8.97 -22.99 0.79
CA ALA A 239 -9.98 -22.13 0.21
C ALA A 239 -10.37 -22.66 -1.17
N ARG A 240 -11.67 -22.70 -1.47
CA ARG A 240 -12.13 -23.03 -2.82
C ARG A 240 -11.73 -21.86 -3.74
N VAL A 241 -11.05 -22.17 -4.82
CA VAL A 241 -10.95 -21.25 -5.95
C VAL A 241 -12.34 -21.28 -6.58
N GLU A 242 -13.12 -20.21 -6.47
CA GLU A 242 -14.34 -20.07 -7.25
C GLU A 242 -13.90 -20.05 -8.72
N GLU A 243 -14.11 -21.16 -9.44
CA GLU A 243 -14.15 -21.12 -10.90
C GLU A 243 -15.31 -20.17 -11.21
N GLU A 244 -15.10 -19.22 -12.15
CA GLU A 244 -16.18 -18.44 -12.72
C GLU A 244 -17.33 -19.42 -13.04
N VAL A 245 -18.39 -19.37 -12.25
CA VAL A 245 -19.62 -20.04 -12.62
C VAL A 245 -20.11 -19.28 -13.83
N ASP A 246 -19.86 -19.83 -15.00
CA ASP A 246 -20.57 -19.48 -16.22
C ASP A 246 -22.06 -19.70 -15.88
N LEU A 247 -22.73 -18.62 -15.48
CA LEU A 247 -24.17 -18.58 -15.39
C LEU A 247 -24.71 -18.65 -16.82
N GLY A 248 -24.56 -19.84 -17.41
CA GLY A 248 -25.30 -20.22 -18.58
C GLY A 248 -26.76 -19.94 -18.30
N VAL A 249 -27.25 -18.83 -18.83
CA VAL A 249 -28.65 -18.51 -18.89
C VAL A 249 -29.28 -19.68 -19.67
N ALA A 250 -29.80 -20.65 -18.94
CA ALA A 250 -30.69 -21.62 -19.52
C ALA A 250 -31.91 -20.86 -19.99
N ASN A 251 -31.92 -20.49 -21.26
CA ASN A 251 -33.15 -20.20 -21.98
C ASN A 251 -33.98 -21.48 -21.93
N ASN A 252 -34.93 -21.51 -21.03
CA ASN A 252 -36.03 -22.46 -21.11
C ASN A 252 -37.24 -21.77 -21.73
N PRO A 253 -37.90 -22.46 -22.68
CA PRO A 253 -38.95 -21.94 -23.58
C PRO A 253 -40.24 -21.59 -22.86
#